data_6a35b4ee56f943d916607dadca8ab48c
#
_entry.id   6a35b4ee56f943d916607dadca8ab48c
#
_cell.length_a   1.000
_cell.length_b   1.000
_cell.length_c   1.000
_cell.angle_alpha   90.00
_cell.angle_beta   90.00
_cell.angle_gamma   90.00
#
_symmetry.space_group_name_H-M   'P 1'
#
loop_
_entity.id
_entity.type
_entity.pdbx_description
1 polymer ?
#
loop_
_entity_poly.entity_id
_entity_poly.type
_entity_poly.pdbx_seq_one_letter_code
_entity_poly.pdbx_strand_id
1 'polypeptide(L)'
;MMEFRREIMRHVYLTVLPASKFKTSCLSAQFVTELDRERAAYNALLPAVLSRGTMRCPDMEALSAAMDTLYGTTVTTTVRKNGERQCVGFVASCIDDRFALGGEKLLEPMAALVGEMLLDPVTQGGHYLREYVESEKVNLIDSIRAIRNDKRDWANLRLLQEMCAAEPYGVSRLGDEETAGKITNHTLFRHCLLYTSDAA
;
A
#
# COMPACT_ATOMS: atom_id res chain seq x y z
N MET A 1 -26.97 -8.79 6.92
CA MET A 1 -25.56 -8.86 7.27
C MET A 1 -25.21 -7.53 7.92
N MET A 2 -24.82 -7.52 9.19
CA MET A 2 -24.55 -6.26 9.90
C MET A 2 -23.08 -5.87 9.65
N GLU A 3 -22.88 -4.74 8.97
CA GLU A 3 -21.59 -4.07 8.90
C GLU A 3 -21.25 -3.51 10.27
N PHE A 4 -20.00 -3.73 10.71
CA PHE A 4 -19.48 -3.14 11.93
C PHE A 4 -18.38 -2.17 11.59
N ARG A 5 -18.51 -0.92 12.02
CA ARG A 5 -17.48 0.11 11.87
C ARG A 5 -17.21 0.77 13.22
N ARG A 6 -15.94 0.85 13.58
CA ARG A 6 -15.49 1.46 14.84
C ARG A 6 -14.19 2.21 14.65
N GLU A 7 -14.07 3.36 15.27
CA GLU A 7 -12.78 4.01 15.49
C GLU A 7 -12.04 3.28 16.62
N ILE A 8 -10.88 2.68 16.29
CA ILE A 8 -10.08 1.90 17.25
C ILE A 8 -8.95 2.72 17.86
N MET A 9 -8.47 3.73 17.13
CA MET A 9 -7.56 4.77 17.58
C MET A 9 -7.92 6.06 16.85
N ARG A 10 -7.40 7.19 17.30
CA ARG A 10 -7.62 8.48 16.65
C ARG A 10 -7.33 8.38 15.15
N HIS A 11 -8.33 8.67 14.32
CA HIS A 11 -8.28 8.59 12.84
C HIS A 11 -8.03 7.19 12.26
N VAL A 12 -8.08 6.13 13.07
CA VAL A 12 -7.96 4.73 12.61
C VAL A 12 -9.30 4.02 12.77
N TYR A 13 -9.87 3.61 11.66
CA TYR A 13 -11.19 2.98 11.59
C TYR A 13 -11.08 1.52 11.18
N LEU A 14 -11.68 0.63 11.97
CA LEU A 14 -11.88 -0.77 11.60
C LEU A 14 -13.31 -0.94 11.07
N THR A 15 -13.42 -1.49 9.85
CA THR A 15 -14.68 -1.91 9.26
C THR A 15 -14.65 -3.42 9.07
N VAL A 16 -15.65 -4.13 9.60
CA VAL A 16 -15.77 -5.58 9.44
C VAL A 16 -17.04 -5.89 8.66
N LEU A 17 -16.89 -6.65 7.58
CA LEU A 17 -17.96 -7.12 6.70
C LEU A 17 -18.04 -8.65 6.79
N PRO A 18 -18.86 -9.22 7.69
CA PRO A 18 -18.99 -10.67 7.81
C PRO A 18 -19.60 -11.25 6.52
N ALA A 19 -18.97 -12.28 5.94
CA ALA A 19 -19.45 -12.95 4.75
C ALA A 19 -19.25 -14.46 4.87
N SER A 20 -20.35 -15.23 4.79
CA SER A 20 -20.31 -16.69 4.87
C SER A 20 -20.12 -17.39 3.52
N LYS A 21 -20.34 -16.67 2.41
CA LYS A 21 -20.30 -17.25 1.06
C LYS A 21 -18.90 -17.43 0.47
N PHE A 22 -17.90 -16.75 1.05
CA PHE A 22 -16.53 -16.81 0.57
C PHE A 22 -15.72 -17.83 1.37
N LYS A 23 -14.74 -18.43 0.68
CA LYS A 23 -13.77 -19.37 1.26
C LYS A 23 -12.48 -18.67 1.71
N THR A 24 -12.40 -17.38 1.52
CA THR A 24 -11.24 -16.55 1.84
C THR A 24 -11.64 -15.42 2.75
N SER A 25 -10.71 -15.06 3.63
CA SER A 25 -10.74 -13.82 4.41
C SER A 25 -9.88 -12.77 3.74
N CYS A 26 -10.33 -11.53 3.69
CA CYS A 26 -9.61 -10.42 3.07
C CYS A 26 -9.43 -9.29 4.09
N LEU A 27 -8.20 -8.80 4.20
CA LEU A 27 -7.82 -7.61 4.97
C LEU A 27 -7.38 -6.51 4.02
N SER A 28 -7.94 -5.32 4.16
CA SER A 28 -7.47 -4.12 3.46
C SER A 28 -7.02 -3.08 4.48
N ALA A 29 -5.72 -2.82 4.52
CA ALA A 29 -5.12 -1.79 5.36
C ALA A 29 -4.65 -0.63 4.47
N GLN A 30 -5.27 0.54 4.61
CA GLN A 30 -5.04 1.66 3.69
C GLN A 30 -4.92 2.98 4.44
N PHE A 31 -3.99 3.82 4.00
CA PHE A 31 -3.94 5.24 4.32
C PHE A 31 -4.74 6.02 3.29
N VAL A 32 -5.56 6.93 3.77
CA VAL A 32 -6.38 7.82 2.92
C VAL A 32 -5.88 9.24 3.13
N THR A 33 -5.32 9.83 2.09
CA THR A 33 -4.72 11.17 2.14
C THR A 33 -5.36 12.06 1.08
N GLU A 34 -5.23 13.36 1.22
CA GLU A 34 -5.55 14.27 0.13
C GLU A 34 -4.61 14.02 -1.06
N LEU A 35 -5.16 14.09 -2.26
CA LEU A 35 -4.39 13.93 -3.48
C LEU A 35 -3.63 15.24 -3.76
N ASP A 36 -2.34 15.19 -3.61
CA ASP A 36 -1.43 16.32 -3.75
C ASP A 36 -0.32 16.00 -4.74
N ARG A 37 0.04 16.95 -5.59
CA ARG A 37 1.02 16.76 -6.67
C ARG A 37 2.41 16.39 -6.14
N GLU A 38 2.83 17.01 -5.04
CA GLU A 38 4.16 16.78 -4.47
C GLU A 38 4.24 15.46 -3.72
N ARG A 39 3.11 15.01 -3.14
CA ARG A 39 3.03 13.81 -2.29
C ARG A 39 2.60 12.55 -3.02
N ALA A 40 1.93 12.68 -4.18
CA ALA A 40 1.34 11.55 -4.87
C ALA A 40 2.36 10.46 -5.23
N ALA A 41 3.56 10.83 -5.69
CA ALA A 41 4.63 9.88 -6.01
C ALA A 41 5.20 9.21 -4.74
N TYR A 42 5.37 9.96 -3.65
CA TYR A 42 5.80 9.40 -2.36
C TYR A 42 4.80 8.35 -1.84
N ASN A 43 3.51 8.71 -1.86
CA ASN A 43 2.44 7.80 -1.44
C ASN A 43 2.37 6.55 -2.32
N ALA A 44 2.58 6.69 -3.63
CA ALA A 44 2.58 5.56 -4.54
C ALA A 44 3.78 4.63 -4.36
N LEU A 45 4.96 5.18 -4.03
CA LEU A 45 6.19 4.42 -3.82
C LEU A 45 6.20 3.69 -2.47
N LEU A 46 5.61 4.29 -1.43
CA LEU A 46 5.72 3.80 -0.07
C LEU A 46 5.28 2.33 0.10
N PRO A 47 4.08 1.88 -0.34
CA PRO A 47 3.68 0.49 -0.18
C PRO A 47 4.60 -0.50 -0.90
N ALA A 48 5.16 -0.13 -2.05
CA ALA A 48 6.09 -0.97 -2.79
C ALA A 48 7.38 -1.20 -2.01
N VAL A 49 7.93 -0.15 -1.39
CA VAL A 49 9.13 -0.28 -0.54
C VAL A 49 8.83 -1.08 0.73
N LEU A 50 7.69 -0.84 1.39
CA LEU A 50 7.28 -1.59 2.59
C LEU A 50 7.05 -3.08 2.30
N SER A 51 6.69 -3.45 1.08
CA SER A 51 6.50 -4.85 0.66
C SER A 51 7.80 -5.61 0.44
N ARG A 52 8.97 -4.97 0.55
CA ARG A 52 10.27 -5.61 0.33
C ARG A 52 10.76 -6.40 1.53
N GLY A 53 10.28 -6.10 2.73
CA GLY A 53 10.63 -6.84 3.94
C GLY A 53 10.24 -6.12 5.23
N THR A 54 10.26 -6.88 6.31
CA THR A 54 10.05 -6.40 7.69
C THR A 54 11.32 -6.66 8.51
N MET A 55 11.40 -6.13 9.73
CA MET A 55 12.54 -6.46 10.61
C MET A 55 12.64 -7.95 10.92
N ARG A 56 11.51 -8.67 10.93
CA ARG A 56 11.47 -10.13 11.12
C ARG A 56 11.75 -10.91 9.84
N CYS A 57 11.29 -10.41 8.70
CA CYS A 57 11.47 -11.00 7.37
C CYS A 57 12.20 -9.97 6.49
N PRO A 58 13.54 -9.88 6.57
CA PRO A 58 14.28 -8.72 6.05
C PRO A 58 14.35 -8.65 4.52
N ASP A 59 14.00 -9.71 3.84
CA ASP A 59 13.99 -9.80 2.37
C ASP A 59 12.73 -10.48 1.84
N MET A 60 12.58 -10.47 0.52
CA MET A 60 11.40 -11.04 -0.14
C MET A 60 11.33 -12.56 -0.05
N GLU A 61 12.46 -13.26 0.10
CA GLU A 61 12.48 -14.71 0.27
C GLU A 61 11.90 -15.09 1.63
N ALA A 62 12.36 -14.46 2.70
CA ALA A 62 11.84 -14.66 4.06
C ALA A 62 10.36 -14.26 4.17
N LEU A 63 9.97 -13.14 3.51
CA LEU A 63 8.59 -12.69 3.49
C LEU A 63 7.68 -13.67 2.73
N SER A 64 8.14 -14.18 1.57
CA SER A 64 7.43 -15.19 0.80
C SER A 64 7.27 -16.49 1.59
N ALA A 65 8.33 -16.96 2.24
CA ALA A 65 8.28 -18.14 3.10
C ALA A 65 7.27 -17.97 4.25
N ALA A 66 7.21 -16.76 4.86
CA ALA A 66 6.21 -16.46 5.88
C ALA A 66 4.78 -16.51 5.33
N MET A 67 4.54 -15.99 4.12
CA MET A 67 3.23 -16.08 3.46
C MET A 67 2.86 -17.52 3.09
N ASP A 68 3.83 -18.34 2.67
CA ASP A 68 3.62 -19.75 2.35
C ASP A 68 3.21 -20.58 3.58
N THR A 69 3.78 -20.30 4.76
CA THR A 69 3.36 -20.93 6.02
C THR A 69 1.92 -20.58 6.40
N LEU A 70 1.38 -19.52 5.85
CA LEU A 70 -0.02 -19.09 5.98
C LEU A 70 -0.88 -19.56 4.80
N TYR A 71 -0.62 -20.77 4.30
CA TYR A 71 -1.36 -21.41 3.20
C TYR A 71 -1.34 -20.61 1.90
N GLY A 72 -0.21 -19.97 1.58
CA GLY A 72 -0.06 -19.16 0.39
C GLY A 72 -0.88 -17.86 0.49
N THR A 73 -0.91 -17.24 1.66
CA THR A 73 -1.46 -15.89 1.85
C THR A 73 -0.86 -14.94 0.83
N THR A 74 -1.70 -14.13 0.21
CA THR A 74 -1.25 -13.10 -0.74
C THR A 74 -1.34 -11.73 -0.11
N VAL A 75 -0.29 -10.93 -0.28
CA VAL A 75 -0.29 -9.50 0.09
C VAL A 75 0.07 -8.70 -1.15
N THR A 76 -0.81 -7.78 -1.54
CA THR A 76 -0.62 -6.91 -2.70
C THR A 76 -0.67 -5.45 -2.30
N THR A 77 0.16 -4.63 -2.94
CA THR A 77 0.11 -3.19 -2.77
C THR A 77 -1.08 -2.59 -3.51
N THR A 78 -1.64 -1.51 -2.99
CA THR A 78 -2.72 -0.79 -3.66
C THR A 78 -2.43 0.70 -3.67
N VAL A 79 -2.64 1.32 -4.83
CA VAL A 79 -2.58 2.77 -5.02
C VAL A 79 -3.79 3.17 -5.86
N ARG A 80 -4.75 3.81 -5.23
CA ARG A 80 -6.00 4.19 -5.89
C ARG A 80 -6.33 5.66 -5.66
N LYS A 81 -7.12 6.21 -6.57
CA LYS A 81 -7.74 7.53 -6.44
C LYS A 81 -9.23 7.36 -6.18
N ASN A 82 -9.73 8.05 -5.18
CA ASN A 82 -11.15 8.11 -4.84
C ASN A 82 -11.57 9.57 -4.65
N GLY A 83 -12.13 10.16 -5.70
CA GLY A 83 -12.33 11.60 -5.76
C GLY A 83 -11.00 12.33 -5.66
N GLU A 84 -10.92 13.29 -4.77
CA GLU A 84 -9.70 14.08 -4.48
C GLU A 84 -8.78 13.44 -3.44
N ARG A 85 -8.99 12.16 -3.13
CA ARG A 85 -8.19 11.43 -2.17
C ARG A 85 -7.39 10.31 -2.83
N GLN A 86 -6.19 10.10 -2.33
CA GLN A 86 -5.34 8.97 -2.66
C GLN A 86 -5.44 7.93 -1.54
N CYS A 87 -5.70 6.67 -1.92
CA CYS A 87 -5.77 5.54 -1.00
C CYS A 87 -4.61 4.61 -1.32
N VAL A 88 -3.71 4.41 -0.37
CA VAL A 88 -2.50 3.59 -0.54
C VAL A 88 -2.33 2.62 0.62
N GLY A 89 -1.76 1.47 0.37
CA GLY A 89 -1.53 0.46 1.39
C GLY A 89 -1.54 -0.95 0.84
N PHE A 90 -2.12 -1.88 1.60
CA PHE A 90 -2.11 -3.31 1.31
C PHE A 90 -3.51 -3.91 1.24
N VAL A 91 -3.63 -4.92 0.40
CA VAL A 91 -4.75 -5.86 0.41
C VAL A 91 -4.16 -7.25 0.57
N ALA A 92 -4.52 -7.92 1.66
CA ALA A 92 -4.10 -9.28 1.96
C ALA A 92 -5.30 -10.23 1.90
N SER A 93 -5.05 -11.47 1.45
CA SER A 93 -6.06 -12.52 1.38
C SER A 93 -5.47 -13.86 1.79
N CYS A 94 -6.16 -14.56 2.69
CA CYS A 94 -5.85 -15.94 3.07
C CYS A 94 -7.10 -16.81 2.93
N ILE A 95 -6.96 -18.14 3.00
CA ILE A 95 -8.12 -19.01 3.16
C ILE A 95 -8.77 -18.74 4.53
N ASP A 96 -10.07 -18.92 4.60
CA ASP A 96 -10.80 -18.77 5.87
C ASP A 96 -10.40 -19.90 6.82
N ASP A 97 -10.25 -19.61 8.11
CA ASP A 97 -9.84 -20.53 9.18
C ASP A 97 -10.61 -21.87 9.15
N ARG A 98 -11.88 -21.84 8.68
CA ARG A 98 -12.73 -23.05 8.58
C ARG A 98 -12.22 -24.06 7.54
N PHE A 99 -11.35 -23.64 6.64
CA PHE A 99 -10.79 -24.49 5.58
C PHE A 99 -9.32 -24.82 5.81
N ALA A 100 -8.71 -24.33 6.91
CA ALA A 100 -7.38 -24.75 7.33
C ALA A 100 -7.37 -26.22 7.77
N LEU A 101 -6.41 -27.01 7.29
CA LEU A 101 -6.39 -28.48 7.48
C LEU A 101 -6.20 -28.88 8.93
N GLY A 102 -5.41 -28.15 9.68
CA GLY A 102 -5.10 -28.42 11.10
C GLY A 102 -5.95 -27.62 12.09
N GLY A 103 -6.93 -26.84 11.59
CA GLY A 103 -7.71 -25.92 12.44
C GLY A 103 -6.93 -24.68 12.88
N GLU A 104 -5.87 -24.35 12.15
CA GLU A 104 -5.04 -23.17 12.41
C GLU A 104 -5.85 -21.90 12.22
N LYS A 105 -5.46 -20.86 12.97
CA LYS A 105 -5.93 -19.51 12.78
C LYS A 105 -5.02 -18.79 11.79
N LEU A 106 -5.59 -18.29 10.70
CA LEU A 106 -4.84 -17.67 9.61
C LEU A 106 -5.07 -16.16 9.51
N LEU A 107 -6.28 -15.70 9.86
CA LEU A 107 -6.64 -14.29 9.78
C LEU A 107 -5.76 -13.42 10.70
N GLU A 108 -5.54 -13.85 11.95
CA GLU A 108 -4.75 -13.09 12.92
C GLU A 108 -3.26 -13.01 12.53
N PRO A 109 -2.56 -14.12 12.18
CA PRO A 109 -1.17 -14.04 11.69
C PRO A 109 -1.03 -13.25 10.38
N MET A 110 -1.99 -13.34 9.46
CA MET A 110 -2.01 -12.51 8.26
C MET A 110 -2.12 -11.02 8.62
N ALA A 111 -3.01 -10.68 9.54
CA ALA A 111 -3.16 -9.29 9.99
C ALA A 111 -1.89 -8.80 10.71
N ALA A 112 -1.24 -9.64 11.50
CA ALA A 112 0.03 -9.33 12.14
C ALA A 112 1.13 -9.07 11.10
N LEU A 113 1.25 -9.91 10.07
CA LEU A 113 2.22 -9.72 8.97
C LEU A 113 2.01 -8.40 8.24
N VAL A 114 0.76 -8.05 7.90
CA VAL A 114 0.44 -6.75 7.30
C VAL A 114 0.79 -5.59 8.25
N GLY A 115 0.53 -5.78 9.55
CA GLY A 115 0.91 -4.82 10.59
C GLY A 115 2.42 -4.62 10.66
N GLU A 116 3.22 -5.69 10.61
CA GLU A 116 4.69 -5.61 10.56
C GLU A 116 5.16 -4.87 9.31
N MET A 117 4.58 -5.14 8.13
CA MET A 117 4.94 -4.42 6.90
C MET A 117 4.68 -2.92 7.01
N LEU A 118 3.65 -2.50 7.75
CA LEU A 118 3.29 -1.09 7.92
C LEU A 118 4.08 -0.39 9.02
N LEU A 119 4.32 -1.08 10.15
CA LEU A 119 4.80 -0.47 11.39
C LEU A 119 6.24 -0.83 11.73
N ASP A 120 6.74 -1.95 11.19
CA ASP A 120 8.09 -2.46 11.46
C ASP A 120 8.81 -2.91 10.17
N PRO A 121 8.84 -2.03 9.14
CA PRO A 121 9.54 -2.34 7.90
C PRO A 121 11.05 -2.45 8.11
N VAL A 122 11.72 -3.21 7.25
CA VAL A 122 13.17 -3.32 7.31
C VAL A 122 13.83 -1.95 7.08
N THR A 123 14.68 -1.57 8.05
CA THR A 123 15.40 -0.28 8.05
C THR A 123 16.88 -0.48 8.38
N GLN A 124 17.70 0.44 7.93
CA GLN A 124 19.11 0.52 8.26
C GLN A 124 19.49 1.95 8.62
N GLY A 125 20.06 2.14 9.80
CA GLY A 125 20.43 3.48 10.28
C GLY A 125 19.24 4.45 10.43
N GLY A 126 18.03 3.92 10.73
CA GLY A 126 16.82 4.72 10.89
C GLY A 126 16.17 5.18 9.57
N HIS A 127 16.49 4.56 8.44
CA HIS A 127 15.92 4.85 7.14
C HIS A 127 15.66 3.55 6.37
N TYR A 128 14.80 3.61 5.34
CA TYR A 128 14.62 2.48 4.42
C TYR A 128 15.92 2.12 3.72
N LEU A 129 16.11 0.85 3.37
CA LEU A 129 17.25 0.40 2.60
C LEU A 129 17.28 1.13 1.25
N ARG A 130 18.42 1.77 0.96
CA ARG A 130 18.57 2.56 -0.26
C ARG A 130 18.31 1.74 -1.52
N GLU A 131 18.80 0.50 -1.55
CA GLU A 131 18.61 -0.40 -2.70
C GLU A 131 17.14 -0.70 -2.98
N TYR A 132 16.30 -0.86 -1.93
CA TYR A 132 14.87 -1.09 -2.10
C TYR A 132 14.16 0.15 -2.63
N VAL A 133 14.49 1.32 -2.08
CA VAL A 133 13.91 2.58 -2.55
C VAL A 133 14.30 2.86 -4.01
N GLU A 134 15.57 2.69 -4.40
CA GLU A 134 16.03 2.93 -5.76
C GLU A 134 15.39 1.93 -6.75
N SER A 135 15.31 0.64 -6.39
CA SER A 135 14.67 -0.37 -7.22
C SER A 135 13.18 -0.07 -7.45
N GLU A 136 12.43 0.20 -6.38
CA GLU A 136 11.00 0.47 -6.51
C GLU A 136 10.70 1.84 -7.15
N LYS A 137 11.60 2.81 -7.01
CA LYS A 137 11.52 4.08 -7.73
C LYS A 137 11.63 3.88 -9.25
N VAL A 138 12.54 3.03 -9.70
CA VAL A 138 12.62 2.67 -11.13
C VAL A 138 11.32 2.04 -11.60
N ASN A 139 10.79 1.07 -10.84
CA ASN A 139 9.52 0.40 -11.15
C ASN A 139 8.33 1.39 -11.21
N LEU A 140 8.30 2.35 -10.29
CA LEU A 140 7.26 3.41 -10.28
C LEU A 140 7.38 4.30 -11.53
N ILE A 141 8.58 4.76 -11.86
CA ILE A 141 8.83 5.59 -13.05
C ILE A 141 8.43 4.84 -14.32
N ASP A 142 8.80 3.58 -14.43
CA ASP A 142 8.44 2.74 -15.58
C ASP A 142 6.92 2.53 -15.66
N SER A 143 6.25 2.37 -14.52
CA SER A 143 4.79 2.29 -14.45
C SER A 143 4.11 3.59 -14.90
N ILE A 144 4.65 4.76 -14.53
CA ILE A 144 4.16 6.07 -14.98
C ILE A 144 4.34 6.20 -16.50
N ARG A 145 5.49 5.80 -17.05
CA ARG A 145 5.77 5.84 -18.49
C ARG A 145 4.90 4.87 -19.28
N ALA A 146 4.65 3.68 -18.71
CA ALA A 146 3.87 2.64 -19.35
C ALA A 146 2.40 3.05 -19.61
N ILE A 147 1.84 4.01 -18.88
CA ILE A 147 0.50 4.55 -19.15
C ILE A 147 0.38 5.06 -20.59
N ARG A 148 1.46 5.59 -21.17
CA ARG A 148 1.46 6.09 -22.56
C ARG A 148 1.28 4.96 -23.59
N ASN A 149 1.55 3.73 -23.24
CA ASN A 149 1.40 2.57 -24.13
C ASN A 149 -0.07 2.20 -24.32
N ASP A 150 -0.92 2.41 -23.32
CA ASP A 150 -2.37 2.31 -23.46
C ASP A 150 -2.95 3.67 -23.87
N LYS A 151 -3.38 3.78 -25.13
CA LYS A 151 -3.89 5.05 -25.68
C LYS A 151 -5.15 5.54 -25.01
N ARG A 152 -5.99 4.62 -24.50
CA ARG A 152 -7.21 4.95 -23.80
C ARG A 152 -6.90 5.50 -22.41
N ASP A 153 -6.06 4.81 -21.65
CA ASP A 153 -5.64 5.25 -20.33
C ASP A 153 -4.88 6.57 -20.39
N TRP A 154 -4.01 6.72 -21.40
CA TRP A 154 -3.31 7.98 -21.64
C TRP A 154 -4.26 9.13 -21.97
N ALA A 155 -5.22 8.92 -22.86
CA ALA A 155 -6.21 9.95 -23.22
C ALA A 155 -7.08 10.35 -22.01
N ASN A 156 -7.52 9.37 -21.20
CA ASN A 156 -8.29 9.62 -19.98
C ASN A 156 -7.46 10.42 -18.96
N LEU A 157 -6.19 10.04 -18.75
CA LEU A 157 -5.30 10.76 -17.84
C LEU A 157 -5.11 12.22 -18.29
N ARG A 158 -4.83 12.43 -19.59
CA ARG A 158 -4.66 13.79 -20.13
C ARG A 158 -5.92 14.61 -20.05
N LEU A 159 -7.06 14.01 -20.37
CA LEU A 159 -8.36 14.68 -20.24
C LEU A 159 -8.60 15.19 -18.81
N LEU A 160 -8.37 14.34 -17.80
CA LEU A 160 -8.53 14.72 -16.41
C LEU A 160 -7.53 15.81 -15.98
N GLN A 161 -6.28 15.72 -16.44
CA GLN A 161 -5.26 16.73 -16.17
C GLN A 161 -5.61 18.11 -16.73
N GLU A 162 -6.19 18.17 -17.93
CA GLU A 162 -6.61 19.43 -18.57
C GLU A 162 -7.92 19.97 -17.97
N MET A 163 -8.93 19.12 -17.79
CA MET A 163 -10.23 19.53 -17.24
C MET A 163 -10.15 19.98 -15.78
N CYS A 164 -9.30 19.32 -14.97
CA CYS A 164 -9.16 19.53 -13.54
C CYS A 164 -7.77 20.11 -13.20
N ALA A 165 -7.21 20.96 -14.07
CA ALA A 165 -5.84 21.46 -13.90
C ALA A 165 -5.62 22.24 -12.59
N ALA A 166 -6.66 22.91 -12.10
CA ALA A 166 -6.66 23.67 -10.85
C ALA A 166 -7.16 22.89 -9.63
N GLU A 167 -7.50 21.60 -9.80
CA GLU A 167 -8.11 20.77 -8.77
C GLU A 167 -7.20 19.59 -8.41
N PRO A 168 -7.25 19.09 -7.15
CA PRO A 168 -6.53 17.86 -6.77
C PRO A 168 -6.89 16.67 -7.67
N TYR A 169 -8.12 16.62 -8.16
CA TYR A 169 -8.59 15.54 -9.04
C TYR A 169 -7.81 15.43 -10.35
N GLY A 170 -7.16 16.48 -10.83
CA GLY A 170 -6.26 16.46 -11.99
C GLY A 170 -4.94 15.73 -11.75
N VAL A 171 -4.56 15.49 -10.50
CA VAL A 171 -3.30 14.82 -10.15
C VAL A 171 -3.39 13.32 -10.43
N SER A 172 -2.34 12.75 -11.03
CA SER A 172 -2.22 11.30 -11.23
C SER A 172 -2.06 10.58 -9.88
N ARG A 173 -2.70 9.40 -9.74
CA ARG A 173 -2.54 8.57 -8.54
C ARG A 173 -1.11 8.07 -8.31
N LEU A 174 -0.29 8.01 -9.36
CA LEU A 174 1.12 7.61 -9.28
C LEU A 174 2.07 8.81 -9.16
N GLY A 175 1.54 10.05 -9.19
CA GLY A 175 2.35 11.24 -9.30
C GLY A 175 2.93 11.43 -10.71
N ASP A 176 4.10 12.01 -10.80
CA ASP A 176 4.85 12.26 -12.03
C ASP A 176 6.32 11.81 -11.92
N GLU A 177 6.99 11.68 -13.08
CA GLU A 177 8.38 11.22 -13.18
C GLU A 177 9.37 12.15 -12.48
N GLU A 178 9.14 13.46 -12.53
CA GLU A 178 10.07 14.45 -11.95
C GLU A 178 10.07 14.33 -10.43
N THR A 179 8.89 14.30 -9.80
CA THR A 179 8.74 14.14 -8.36
C THR A 179 9.25 12.76 -7.92
N ALA A 180 8.89 11.69 -8.64
CA ALA A 180 9.38 10.33 -8.33
C ALA A 180 10.91 10.25 -8.37
N GLY A 181 11.56 10.88 -9.36
CA GLY A 181 13.01 10.90 -9.51
C GLY A 181 13.76 11.56 -8.35
N LYS A 182 13.13 12.50 -7.66
CA LYS A 182 13.72 13.23 -6.52
C LYS A 182 13.63 12.47 -5.19
N ILE A 183 12.86 11.37 -5.13
CA ILE A 183 12.67 10.60 -3.89
C ILE A 183 13.97 9.89 -3.51
N THR A 184 14.33 10.00 -2.25
CA THR A 184 15.44 9.29 -1.61
C THR A 184 14.94 8.47 -0.42
N ASN A 185 15.75 7.54 0.07
CA ASN A 185 15.41 6.76 1.27
C ASN A 185 15.14 7.65 2.50
N HIS A 186 15.86 8.75 2.65
CA HIS A 186 15.64 9.73 3.73
C HIS A 186 14.31 10.49 3.58
N THR A 187 14.05 11.00 2.36
CA THR A 187 12.82 11.77 2.12
C THR A 187 11.58 10.91 2.19
N LEU A 188 11.65 9.65 1.71
CA LEU A 188 10.55 8.70 1.80
C LEU A 188 10.27 8.29 3.25
N PHE A 189 11.31 8.00 4.05
CA PHE A 189 11.16 7.66 5.45
C PHE A 189 10.52 8.80 6.25
N ARG A 190 11.02 10.03 6.07
CA ARG A 190 10.42 11.22 6.70
C ARG A 190 8.96 11.43 6.28
N HIS A 191 8.63 11.15 5.01
CA HIS A 191 7.27 11.22 4.52
C HIS A 191 6.35 10.20 5.22
N CYS A 192 6.83 8.96 5.44
CA CYS A 192 6.09 7.94 6.17
C CYS A 192 5.77 8.38 7.60
N LEU A 193 6.72 9.01 8.30
CA LEU A 193 6.52 9.48 9.67
C LEU A 193 5.38 10.50 9.80
N LEU A 194 5.06 11.27 8.75
CA LEU A 194 3.92 12.19 8.77
C LEU A 194 2.58 11.47 8.95
N TYR A 195 2.46 10.22 8.49
CA TYR A 195 1.25 9.42 8.63
C TYR A 195 1.18 8.63 9.94
N THR A 196 2.33 8.32 10.53
CA THR A 196 2.40 7.59 11.81
C THR A 196 2.39 8.51 13.01
N SER A 197 2.88 9.75 12.90
CA SER A 197 2.91 10.72 13.99
C SER A 197 1.54 11.35 14.29
N ASP A 198 0.66 11.46 13.28
CA ASP A 198 -0.71 11.98 13.50
C ASP A 198 -1.67 10.92 14.06
N ALA A 199 -1.25 9.64 14.12
CA ALA A 199 -1.99 8.53 14.71
C ALA A 199 -1.57 8.20 16.15
N ALA A 200 -0.56 8.87 16.71
CA ALA A 200 -0.03 8.66 18.05
C ALA A 200 -0.63 9.62 19.10
#